data_48ee970aa3879d3316d2f7a3cf6eb3fe
#
_entry.id   48ee970aa3879d3316d2f7a3cf6eb3fe
#
_cell.length_a   1.000
_cell.length_b   1.000
_cell.length_c   1.000
_cell.angle_alpha   90.00
_cell.angle_beta   90.00
_cell.angle_gamma   90.00
#
_symmetry.space_group_name_H-M   'P 1'
#
loop_
_entity.id
_entity.type
_entity.pdbx_description
1 polymer ?
#
loop_
_entity_poly.entity_id
_entity_poly.type
_entity_poly.pdbx_seq_one_letter_code
_entity_poly.pdbx_strand_id
1 'polypeptide(L)'
;RGFTGVAEAGEPEEVMGVLREYHAELGRAIMAYDGTIEHFAGDGVMILFNAPLPVENHELQAIRMALRIRESIASLAKGWQKHGYALGFGVGIAGGYATIGTIGFEGRYDYSAIGTVTNLAARLCGEAGDGQILIAPRIFSKTEAQIEVAPVGELTLKGFSRPVLAYNVLALRDQGVGQP
;
A
#
# COMPACT_ATOMS: atom_id res chain seq x y z
N ARG A 1 3.95 -5.85 8.71
CA ARG A 1 4.41 -7.25 8.83
C ARG A 1 4.95 -7.51 10.22
N GLY A 2 4.73 -8.73 10.75
CA GLY A 2 5.17 -9.07 12.10
C GLY A 2 4.22 -8.58 13.21
N PHE A 3 3.15 -7.87 12.87
CA PHE A 3 2.23 -7.29 13.85
C PHE A 3 1.54 -8.36 14.72
N THR A 4 1.20 -9.51 14.16
CA THR A 4 0.61 -10.63 14.93
C THR A 4 1.50 -11.04 16.11
N GLY A 5 2.82 -11.18 15.87
CA GLY A 5 3.76 -11.51 16.95
C GLY A 5 3.89 -10.41 18.00
N VAL A 6 3.79 -9.14 17.59
CA VAL A 6 3.77 -8.01 18.52
C VAL A 6 2.47 -8.00 19.33
N ALA A 7 1.32 -8.29 18.71
CA ALA A 7 0.03 -8.35 19.38
C ALA A 7 -0.06 -9.53 20.36
N GLU A 8 0.64 -10.63 20.11
CA GLU A 8 0.67 -11.79 21.01
C GLU A 8 1.62 -11.62 22.21
N ALA A 9 2.74 -10.91 22.01
CA ALA A 9 3.81 -10.80 23.01
C ALA A 9 3.86 -9.45 23.73
N GLY A 10 3.24 -8.39 23.17
CA GLY A 10 3.29 -7.03 23.72
C GLY A 10 2.18 -6.74 24.73
N GLU A 11 2.48 -5.79 25.62
CA GLU A 11 1.43 -5.24 26.50
C GLU A 11 0.38 -4.48 25.66
N PRO A 12 -0.93 -4.63 25.96
CA PRO A 12 -2.00 -4.07 25.12
C PRO A 12 -1.87 -2.56 24.86
N GLU A 13 -1.39 -1.79 25.82
CA GLU A 13 -1.22 -0.35 25.70
C GLU A 13 -0.06 0.01 24.77
N GLU A 14 1.03 -0.75 24.78
CA GLU A 14 2.17 -0.57 23.88
C GLU A 14 1.79 -0.93 22.43
N VAL A 15 1.08 -2.06 22.25
CA VAL A 15 0.56 -2.48 20.93
C VAL A 15 -0.35 -1.41 20.35
N MET A 16 -1.25 -0.84 21.13
CA MET A 16 -2.12 0.26 20.72
C MET A 16 -1.33 1.55 20.45
N GLY A 17 -0.23 1.77 21.16
CA GLY A 17 0.69 2.88 20.91
C GLY A 17 1.33 2.78 19.53
N VAL A 18 1.91 1.63 19.20
CA VAL A 18 2.51 1.33 17.90
C VAL A 18 1.49 1.50 16.76
N LEU A 19 0.28 0.97 16.91
CA LEU A 19 -0.78 1.13 15.92
C LEU A 19 -1.17 2.59 15.70
N ARG A 20 -1.26 3.38 16.76
CA ARG A 20 -1.58 4.82 16.64
C ARG A 20 -0.51 5.58 15.89
N GLU A 21 0.76 5.34 16.18
CA GLU A 21 1.88 5.95 15.45
C GLU A 21 1.86 5.56 13.98
N TYR A 22 1.69 4.27 13.69
CA TYR A 22 1.59 3.73 12.34
C TYR A 22 0.43 4.35 11.56
N HIS A 23 -0.79 4.33 12.11
CA HIS A 23 -1.96 4.91 11.45
C HIS A 23 -1.87 6.42 11.27
N ALA A 24 -1.21 7.13 12.17
CA ALA A 24 -0.99 8.57 12.05
C ALA A 24 -0.07 8.90 10.84
N GLU A 25 0.99 8.12 10.62
CA GLU A 25 1.86 8.28 9.44
C GLU A 25 1.13 7.92 8.15
N LEU A 26 0.39 6.80 8.15
CA LEU A 26 -0.44 6.42 7.01
C LEU A 26 -1.42 7.54 6.65
N GLY A 27 -2.17 8.04 7.64
CA GLY A 27 -3.15 9.10 7.43
C GLY A 27 -2.54 10.36 6.82
N ARG A 28 -1.39 10.80 7.32
CA ARG A 28 -0.67 11.95 6.75
C ARG A 28 -0.31 11.75 5.27
N ALA A 29 0.23 10.58 4.94
CA ALA A 29 0.59 10.28 3.57
C ALA A 29 -0.64 10.14 2.66
N ILE A 30 -1.69 9.43 3.11
CA ILE A 30 -2.92 9.23 2.34
C ILE A 30 -3.54 10.60 1.99
N MET A 31 -3.66 11.50 2.97
CA MET A 31 -4.21 12.85 2.75
C MET A 31 -3.34 13.70 1.81
N ALA A 32 -2.00 13.58 1.91
CA ALA A 32 -1.07 14.36 1.08
C ALA A 32 -1.08 13.97 -0.40
N TYR A 33 -1.54 12.75 -0.72
CA TYR A 33 -1.57 12.22 -2.09
C TYR A 33 -2.98 11.92 -2.60
N ASP A 34 -4.01 12.50 -1.98
CA ASP A 34 -5.41 12.36 -2.38
C ASP A 34 -5.92 10.90 -2.42
N GLY A 35 -5.38 10.06 -1.54
CA GLY A 35 -5.87 8.69 -1.35
C GLY A 35 -7.17 8.65 -0.55
N THR A 36 -8.04 7.72 -0.87
CA THR A 36 -9.28 7.46 -0.13
C THR A 36 -9.16 6.13 0.62
N ILE A 37 -9.34 6.17 1.93
CA ILE A 37 -9.37 4.93 2.74
C ILE A 37 -10.68 4.20 2.43
N GLU A 38 -10.56 2.96 2.00
CA GLU A 38 -11.71 2.09 1.81
C GLU A 38 -12.04 1.37 3.12
N HIS A 39 -11.09 0.63 3.69
CA HIS A 39 -11.24 0.00 5.01
C HIS A 39 -9.89 -0.32 5.67
N PHE A 40 -9.94 -0.56 6.96
CA PHE A 40 -8.84 -1.15 7.71
C PHE A 40 -9.04 -2.66 7.83
N ALA A 41 -7.99 -3.44 7.58
CA ALA A 41 -7.98 -4.90 7.68
C ALA A 41 -6.91 -5.32 8.70
N GLY A 42 -7.27 -5.31 9.98
CA GLY A 42 -6.31 -5.51 11.06
C GLY A 42 -5.27 -4.40 11.11
N ASP A 43 -4.01 -4.73 10.90
CA ASP A 43 -2.89 -3.80 10.79
C ASP A 43 -2.71 -3.23 9.37
N GLY A 44 -3.47 -3.71 8.39
CA GLY A 44 -3.45 -3.25 7.01
C GLY A 44 -4.53 -2.21 6.71
N VAL A 45 -4.36 -1.51 5.59
CA VAL A 45 -5.34 -0.56 5.07
C VAL A 45 -5.47 -0.72 3.56
N MET A 46 -6.71 -0.71 3.06
CA MET A 46 -7.00 -0.62 1.64
C MET A 46 -7.26 0.83 1.27
N ILE A 47 -6.54 1.31 0.25
CA ILE A 47 -6.60 2.69 -0.21
C ILE A 47 -6.99 2.70 -1.69
N LEU A 48 -7.95 3.53 -2.03
CA LEU A 48 -8.37 3.77 -3.40
C LEU A 48 -7.80 5.09 -3.90
N PHE A 49 -7.43 5.12 -5.17
CA PHE A 49 -7.10 6.33 -5.90
C PHE A 49 -8.07 6.53 -7.05
N ASN A 50 -8.31 7.77 -7.44
CA ASN A 50 -9.24 8.13 -8.51
C ASN A 50 -10.71 7.72 -8.20
N ALA A 51 -11.05 7.64 -6.91
CA ALA A 51 -12.38 7.32 -6.42
C ALA A 51 -12.53 7.78 -4.95
N PRO A 52 -13.62 8.45 -4.58
CA PRO A 52 -14.77 8.89 -5.42
C PRO A 52 -14.44 10.08 -6.30
N LEU A 53 -13.38 10.82 -6.00
CA LEU A 53 -12.96 11.98 -6.76
C LEU A 53 -11.85 11.62 -7.75
N PRO A 54 -11.84 12.20 -8.96
CA PRO A 54 -10.75 12.03 -9.91
C PRO A 54 -9.43 12.55 -9.34
N VAL A 55 -8.37 11.78 -9.53
CA VAL A 55 -7.00 12.15 -9.15
C VAL A 55 -6.11 12.08 -10.39
N GLU A 56 -5.49 13.18 -10.74
CA GLU A 56 -4.57 13.23 -11.88
C GLU A 56 -3.33 12.35 -11.62
N ASN A 57 -2.92 11.60 -12.64
CA ASN A 57 -1.79 10.67 -12.53
C ASN A 57 -1.89 9.73 -11.30
N HIS A 58 -3.07 9.23 -11.02
CA HIS A 58 -3.38 8.46 -9.81
C HIS A 58 -2.48 7.24 -9.61
N GLU A 59 -2.00 6.60 -10.66
CA GLU A 59 -1.05 5.49 -10.56
C GLU A 59 0.28 5.97 -9.96
N LEU A 60 0.78 7.11 -10.43
CA LEU A 60 2.01 7.70 -9.90
C LEU A 60 1.82 8.26 -8.49
N GLN A 61 0.66 8.83 -8.18
CA GLN A 61 0.36 9.32 -6.83
C GLN A 61 0.31 8.18 -5.81
N ALA A 62 -0.26 7.02 -6.18
CA ALA A 62 -0.23 5.83 -5.34
C ALA A 62 1.21 5.36 -5.05
N ILE A 63 2.09 5.39 -6.05
CA ILE A 63 3.50 5.04 -5.89
C ILE A 63 4.22 6.06 -4.99
N ARG A 64 4.02 7.36 -5.22
CA ARG A 64 4.62 8.43 -4.39
C ARG A 64 4.20 8.29 -2.93
N MET A 65 2.92 8.06 -2.69
CA MET A 65 2.40 7.78 -1.34
C MET A 65 3.10 6.58 -0.71
N ALA A 66 3.19 5.46 -1.44
CA ALA A 66 3.82 4.24 -0.93
C ALA A 66 5.31 4.44 -0.60
N LEU A 67 6.05 5.17 -1.43
CA LEU A 67 7.44 5.54 -1.17
C LEU A 67 7.55 6.40 0.08
N ARG A 68 6.69 7.40 0.23
CA ARG A 68 6.66 8.27 1.43
C ARG A 68 6.35 7.48 2.69
N ILE A 69 5.38 6.58 2.64
CA ILE A 69 5.04 5.72 3.78
C ILE A 69 6.22 4.81 4.13
N ARG A 70 6.88 4.19 3.14
CA ARG A 70 8.07 3.35 3.35
C ARG A 70 9.16 4.08 4.14
N GLU A 71 9.46 5.31 3.78
CA GLU A 71 10.45 6.14 4.48
C GLU A 71 10.03 6.44 5.93
N SER A 72 8.78 6.87 6.11
CA SER A 72 8.24 7.18 7.44
C SER A 72 8.24 5.95 8.35
N ILE A 73 7.77 4.80 7.85
CA ILE A 73 7.72 3.57 8.64
C ILE A 73 9.13 3.04 8.94
N ALA A 74 10.08 3.14 8.01
CA ALA A 74 11.47 2.77 8.27
C ALA A 74 12.10 3.62 9.40
N SER A 75 11.68 4.88 9.52
CA SER A 75 12.09 5.74 10.63
C SER A 75 11.46 5.30 11.96
N LEU A 76 10.15 5.03 11.98
CA LEU A 76 9.45 4.55 13.18
C LEU A 76 9.94 3.18 13.64
N ALA A 77 10.21 2.27 12.71
CA ALA A 77 10.69 0.92 13.00
C ALA A 77 11.97 0.91 13.83
N LYS A 78 12.85 1.88 13.66
CA LYS A 78 14.07 2.06 14.50
C LYS A 78 13.72 2.33 15.97
N GLY A 79 12.62 3.04 16.22
CA GLY A 79 12.10 3.26 17.57
C GLY A 79 11.51 1.98 18.15
N TRP A 80 10.65 1.31 17.40
CA TRP A 80 9.99 0.07 17.82
C TRP A 80 10.98 -1.07 18.09
N GLN A 81 12.05 -1.19 17.30
CA GLN A 81 13.11 -2.17 17.53
C GLN A 81 13.79 -2.02 18.89
N LYS A 82 13.93 -0.79 19.40
CA LYS A 82 14.49 -0.55 20.75
C LYS A 82 13.61 -1.09 21.86
N HIS A 83 12.32 -1.28 21.59
CA HIS A 83 11.33 -1.90 22.48
C HIS A 83 11.12 -3.39 22.17
N GLY A 84 11.94 -3.99 21.30
CA GLY A 84 11.87 -5.39 20.95
C GLY A 84 10.86 -5.74 19.84
N TYR A 85 10.24 -4.75 19.20
CA TYR A 85 9.24 -4.98 18.15
C TYR A 85 9.86 -4.93 16.75
N ALA A 86 9.95 -6.09 16.12
CA ALA A 86 10.42 -6.22 14.74
C ALA A 86 9.23 -6.12 13.77
N LEU A 87 8.90 -4.89 13.37
CA LEU A 87 7.81 -4.61 12.43
C LEU A 87 8.35 -4.22 11.07
N GLY A 88 7.79 -4.82 10.03
CA GLY A 88 8.08 -4.50 8.64
C GLY A 88 6.88 -3.89 7.92
N PHE A 89 7.11 -3.37 6.72
CA PHE A 89 6.11 -2.72 5.88
C PHE A 89 6.18 -3.26 4.46
N GLY A 90 5.04 -3.57 3.86
CA GLY A 90 4.92 -3.99 2.47
C GLY A 90 3.67 -3.40 1.82
N VAL A 91 3.75 -3.12 0.52
CA VAL A 91 2.66 -2.55 -0.27
C VAL A 91 2.43 -3.35 -1.53
N GLY A 92 1.16 -3.52 -1.92
CA GLY A 92 0.76 -4.01 -3.23
C GLY A 92 -0.11 -2.96 -3.93
N ILE A 93 0.25 -2.60 -5.17
CA ILE A 93 -0.50 -1.64 -5.98
C ILE A 93 -0.96 -2.31 -7.28
N ALA A 94 -2.26 -2.29 -7.51
CA ALA A 94 -2.87 -2.78 -8.74
C ALA A 94 -3.79 -1.73 -9.34
N GLY A 95 -3.90 -1.74 -10.67
CA GLY A 95 -4.78 -0.83 -11.41
C GLY A 95 -5.75 -1.62 -12.30
N GLY A 96 -7.00 -1.20 -12.34
CA GLY A 96 -8.04 -1.86 -13.12
C GLY A 96 -9.42 -1.31 -12.83
N TYR A 97 -10.42 -1.94 -13.41
CA TYR A 97 -11.82 -1.61 -13.18
C TYR A 97 -12.33 -2.30 -11.91
N ALA A 98 -13.08 -1.55 -11.12
CA ALA A 98 -13.82 -2.06 -9.97
C ALA A 98 -15.23 -1.47 -9.98
N THR A 99 -16.18 -2.20 -9.42
CA THR A 99 -17.48 -1.64 -9.08
C THR A 99 -17.34 -0.93 -7.75
N ILE A 100 -17.64 0.36 -7.72
CA ILE A 100 -17.51 1.17 -6.53
C ILE A 100 -18.88 1.64 -6.09
N GLY A 101 -19.15 1.55 -4.81
CA GLY A 101 -20.43 1.97 -4.26
C GLY A 101 -20.51 1.80 -2.75
N THR A 102 -21.65 2.21 -2.22
CA THR A 102 -21.97 2.03 -0.81
C THR A 102 -22.50 0.63 -0.59
N ILE A 103 -21.86 -0.12 0.31
CA ILE A 103 -22.25 -1.47 0.70
C ILE A 103 -22.63 -1.43 2.19
N GLY A 104 -23.71 -2.13 2.54
CA GLY A 104 -24.14 -2.20 3.93
C GLY A 104 -25.65 -2.26 4.08
N PHE A 105 -26.12 -1.88 5.23
CA PHE A 105 -27.54 -1.85 5.60
C PHE A 105 -27.84 -0.58 6.39
N GLU A 106 -29.11 -0.29 6.61
CA GLU A 106 -29.56 0.89 7.35
C GLU A 106 -28.81 1.03 8.69
N GLY A 107 -28.14 2.16 8.89
CA GLY A 107 -27.32 2.47 10.05
C GLY A 107 -25.84 2.10 9.95
N ARG A 108 -25.42 1.35 8.88
CA ARG A 108 -24.00 1.03 8.64
C ARG A 108 -23.72 0.84 7.16
N TYR A 109 -23.14 1.87 6.56
CA TYR A 109 -22.72 1.87 5.17
C TYR A 109 -21.22 2.12 5.07
N ASP A 110 -20.55 1.32 4.25
CA ASP A 110 -19.14 1.50 3.90
C ASP A 110 -19.01 1.77 2.40
N TYR A 111 -18.16 2.70 2.03
CA TYR A 111 -17.81 2.96 0.63
C TYR A 111 -16.76 1.93 0.21
N SER A 112 -17.08 1.09 -0.73
CA SER A 112 -16.24 -0.07 -1.05
C SER A 112 -16.05 -0.26 -2.55
N ALA A 113 -14.95 -0.92 -2.92
CA ALA A 113 -14.62 -1.30 -4.28
C ALA A 113 -14.60 -2.83 -4.41
N ILE A 114 -15.39 -3.34 -5.35
CA ILE A 114 -15.47 -4.78 -5.63
C ILE A 114 -14.90 -5.04 -7.03
N GLY A 115 -13.91 -5.92 -7.10
CA GLY A 115 -13.30 -6.32 -8.36
C GLY A 115 -12.06 -7.19 -8.17
N THR A 116 -11.61 -7.83 -9.25
CA THR A 116 -10.35 -8.59 -9.22
C THR A 116 -9.14 -7.72 -8.91
N VAL A 117 -9.21 -6.42 -9.21
CA VAL A 117 -8.15 -5.45 -8.95
C VAL A 117 -7.87 -5.26 -7.46
N THR A 118 -8.92 -5.23 -6.61
CA THR A 118 -8.75 -5.11 -5.15
C THR A 118 -8.11 -6.36 -4.57
N ASN A 119 -8.54 -7.54 -5.04
CA ASN A 119 -7.93 -8.81 -4.67
C ASN A 119 -6.46 -8.87 -5.12
N LEU A 120 -6.14 -8.37 -6.32
CA LEU A 120 -4.77 -8.35 -6.83
C LEU A 120 -3.87 -7.48 -5.95
N ALA A 121 -4.32 -6.27 -5.59
CA ALA A 121 -3.58 -5.37 -4.71
C ALA A 121 -3.32 -6.05 -3.34
N ALA A 122 -4.34 -6.67 -2.75
CA ALA A 122 -4.22 -7.38 -1.48
C ALA A 122 -3.24 -8.57 -1.57
N ARG A 123 -3.26 -9.34 -2.67
CA ARG A 123 -2.31 -10.46 -2.86
C ARG A 123 -0.88 -9.97 -3.06
N LEU A 124 -0.66 -8.95 -3.89
CA LEU A 124 0.67 -8.35 -4.05
C LEU A 124 1.19 -7.81 -2.70
N CYS A 125 0.35 -7.15 -1.91
CA CYS A 125 0.71 -6.74 -0.56
C CYS A 125 1.10 -7.94 0.32
N GLY A 126 0.38 -9.07 0.22
CA GLY A 126 0.71 -10.31 0.92
C GLY A 126 2.09 -10.87 0.56
N GLU A 127 2.48 -10.81 -0.70
CA GLU A 127 3.78 -11.27 -1.22
C GLU A 127 4.93 -10.28 -0.95
N ALA A 128 4.64 -9.00 -0.83
CA ALA A 128 5.68 -7.98 -0.62
C ALA A 128 6.48 -8.25 0.66
N GLY A 129 7.78 -8.31 0.59
CA GLY A 129 8.69 -8.35 1.73
C GLY A 129 8.77 -7.01 2.47
N ASP A 130 9.61 -6.94 3.51
CA ASP A 130 9.84 -5.69 4.23
C ASP A 130 10.44 -4.62 3.32
N GLY A 131 9.84 -3.44 3.33
CA GLY A 131 10.23 -2.30 2.49
C GLY A 131 9.85 -2.44 1.01
N GLN A 132 9.25 -3.55 0.58
CA GLN A 132 8.87 -3.74 -0.81
C GLN A 132 7.54 -3.06 -1.16
N ILE A 133 7.52 -2.47 -2.36
CA ILE A 133 6.34 -1.88 -2.98
C ILE A 133 6.13 -2.64 -4.30
N LEU A 134 5.28 -3.65 -4.29
CA LEU A 134 4.99 -4.47 -5.46
C LEU A 134 3.89 -3.85 -6.30
N ILE A 135 4.16 -3.71 -7.59
CA ILE A 135 3.19 -3.18 -8.55
C ILE A 135 2.86 -4.20 -9.63
N ALA A 136 1.59 -4.20 -10.05
CA ALA A 136 1.10 -5.00 -11.17
C ALA A 136 1.56 -4.42 -12.52
N PRO A 137 1.56 -5.24 -13.62
CA PRO A 137 2.04 -4.79 -14.93
C PRO A 137 1.35 -3.54 -15.47
N ARG A 138 0.05 -3.38 -15.21
CA ARG A 138 -0.71 -2.20 -15.64
C ARG A 138 -0.21 -0.92 -14.98
N ILE A 139 0.16 -0.98 -13.72
CA ILE A 139 0.76 0.18 -13.01
C ILE A 139 2.14 0.47 -13.60
N PHE A 140 2.97 -0.56 -13.80
CA PHE A 140 4.29 -0.39 -14.40
C PHE A 140 4.20 0.27 -15.77
N SER A 141 3.36 -0.23 -16.69
CA SER A 141 3.23 0.34 -18.04
C SER A 141 2.77 1.80 -18.08
N LYS A 142 2.10 2.27 -17.03
CA LYS A 142 1.65 3.66 -16.91
C LYS A 142 2.69 4.59 -16.28
N THR A 143 3.67 4.04 -15.59
CA THR A 143 4.60 4.81 -14.76
C THR A 143 6.08 4.52 -15.05
N GLU A 144 6.40 3.63 -16.01
CA GLU A 144 7.76 3.16 -16.29
C GLU A 144 8.77 4.29 -16.56
N ALA A 145 8.32 5.39 -17.16
CA ALA A 145 9.17 6.55 -17.44
C ALA A 145 9.56 7.32 -16.16
N GLN A 146 8.76 7.22 -15.10
CA GLN A 146 8.91 8.01 -13.86
C GLN A 146 9.49 7.23 -12.68
N ILE A 147 9.62 5.90 -12.80
CA ILE A 147 10.03 5.06 -11.67
C ILE A 147 11.21 4.16 -12.01
N GLU A 148 11.98 3.83 -10.99
CA GLU A 148 12.96 2.75 -11.01
C GLU A 148 12.37 1.51 -10.35
N VAL A 149 12.51 0.36 -11.00
CA VAL A 149 11.99 -0.90 -10.51
C VAL A 149 13.03 -2.03 -10.59
N ALA A 150 12.89 -3.01 -9.71
CA ALA A 150 13.51 -4.32 -9.85
C ALA A 150 12.43 -5.34 -10.26
N PRO A 151 12.64 -6.16 -11.29
CA PRO A 151 11.70 -7.22 -11.62
C PRO A 151 11.68 -8.27 -10.50
N VAL A 152 10.48 -8.65 -10.08
CA VAL A 152 10.27 -9.74 -9.11
C VAL A 152 10.02 -11.05 -9.85
N GLY A 153 9.44 -10.97 -11.05
CA GLY A 153 9.07 -12.11 -11.85
C GLY A 153 7.59 -12.48 -11.71
N GLU A 154 7.28 -13.72 -12.06
CA GLU A 154 5.92 -14.25 -12.01
C GLU A 154 5.58 -14.77 -10.61
N LEU A 155 4.49 -14.27 -10.05
CA LEU A 155 3.95 -14.68 -8.76
C LEU A 155 2.70 -15.54 -8.94
N THR A 156 2.67 -16.71 -8.30
CA THR A 156 1.46 -17.53 -8.22
C THR A 156 0.60 -17.05 -7.06
N LEU A 157 -0.44 -16.28 -7.36
CA LEU A 157 -1.28 -15.63 -6.37
C LEU A 157 -2.56 -16.44 -6.13
N LYS A 158 -2.94 -16.65 -4.87
CA LYS A 158 -4.16 -17.37 -4.51
C LYS A 158 -5.40 -16.69 -5.12
N GLY A 159 -6.19 -17.47 -5.87
CA GLY A 159 -7.40 -17.00 -6.55
C GLY A 159 -7.17 -16.48 -7.97
N PHE A 160 -5.93 -16.50 -8.47
CA PHE A 160 -5.60 -16.18 -9.86
C PHE A 160 -5.20 -17.45 -10.60
N SER A 161 -5.80 -17.67 -11.76
CA SER A 161 -5.57 -18.88 -12.58
C SER A 161 -4.24 -18.86 -13.34
N ARG A 162 -3.62 -17.70 -13.48
CA ARG A 162 -2.34 -17.52 -14.16
C ARG A 162 -1.38 -16.73 -13.25
N PRO A 163 -0.09 -17.02 -13.33
CA PRO A 163 0.92 -16.20 -12.66
C PRO A 163 0.82 -14.74 -13.08
N VAL A 164 1.11 -13.84 -12.16
CA VAL A 164 1.09 -12.39 -12.37
C VAL A 164 2.50 -11.86 -12.28
N LEU A 165 2.96 -11.17 -13.31
CA LEU A 165 4.21 -10.42 -13.27
C LEU A 165 4.12 -9.32 -12.22
N ALA A 166 5.20 -9.16 -11.44
CA ALA A 166 5.30 -8.10 -10.45
C ALA A 166 6.65 -7.40 -10.53
N TYR A 167 6.65 -6.13 -10.16
CA TYR A 167 7.83 -5.29 -10.09
C TYR A 167 7.90 -4.65 -8.71
N ASN A 168 9.10 -4.57 -8.13
CA ASN A 168 9.32 -3.84 -6.89
C ASN A 168 9.79 -2.42 -7.21
N VAL A 169 9.07 -1.42 -6.76
CA VAL A 169 9.45 0.00 -6.94
C VAL A 169 10.60 0.33 -6.00
N LEU A 170 11.70 0.81 -6.56
CA LEU A 170 12.88 1.22 -5.83
C LEU A 170 12.84 2.71 -5.49
N ALA A 171 12.60 3.56 -6.49
CA ALA A 171 12.61 5.01 -6.37
C ALA A 171 11.80 5.68 -7.48
N LEU A 172 11.56 6.97 -7.36
CA LEU A 172 11.23 7.82 -8.50
C LEU A 172 12.50 8.10 -9.31
N ARG A 173 12.37 8.14 -10.62
CA ARG A 173 13.45 8.66 -11.47
C ARG A 173 13.53 10.17 -11.31
N ASP A 174 14.71 10.68 -11.12
CA ASP A 174 14.94 12.12 -11.24
C ASP A 174 14.52 12.56 -12.63
N GLN A 175 13.48 13.36 -12.71
CA GLN A 175 13.16 14.10 -13.91
C GLN A 175 14.34 15.08 -14.08
N GLY A 176 15.33 14.68 -14.87
CA GLY A 176 16.40 15.59 -15.22
C GLY A 176 15.76 16.91 -15.66
N VAL A 177 16.03 17.97 -14.92
CA VAL A 177 15.67 19.32 -15.33
C VAL A 177 16.30 19.50 -16.68
N GLY A 178 15.49 19.42 -17.74
CA GLY A 178 15.93 19.75 -19.07
C GLY A 178 16.50 21.15 -19.00
N GLN A 179 17.83 21.25 -19.14
CA GLN A 179 18.46 22.53 -19.37
C GLN A 179 17.91 23.09 -20.68
N PRO A 180 17.57 24.37 -20.70
CA PRO A 180 17.08 25.08 -21.87
C PRO A 180 18.10 25.10 -23.02
#